data_79788b87251ad0b8db66acc90f11ca96
#
_entry.id   79788b87251ad0b8db66acc90f11ca96
#
_cell.length_a   1.000
_cell.length_b   1.000
_cell.length_c   1.000
_cell.angle_alpha   90.00
_cell.angle_beta   90.00
_cell.angle_gamma   90.00
#
_symmetry.space_group_name_H-M   'P 1'
#
loop_
_entity.id
_entity.type
_entity.pdbx_description
1 polymer ?
#
loop_
_entity_poly.entity_id
_entity_poly.type
_entity_poly.pdbx_seq_one_letter_code
_entity_poly.pdbx_strand_id
1 'polypeptide(L)'
;ATSPDEMITRDVVMGKIAEEGQQDALLCIVDATNLKLHLGLVIELIALGRPMLIVLNMMDEARRRGMQINTQKLSERLGVPIVETVAVRNSGIESLLSALEQGKYAVPYTELTGLKGDTAHEKVENLLHDAVQYVDEEDKRTDFLDKIFLHPVLGLVSLAVMMFIVFQAVFSWAAPFMDGIETFFGWXADFNFVLLYLGIGRVGLFTACRVFAR
;
A
#
# COMPACT_ATOMS: atom_id res chain seq x y z
N ALA A 1 -8.88 -16.69 15.30
CA ALA A 1 -8.63 -17.64 14.22
C ALA A 1 -7.21 -17.47 13.77
N THR A 2 -6.44 -18.50 13.81
CA THR A 2 -5.01 -18.43 13.48
C THR A 2 -4.80 -19.02 12.09
N SER A 3 -4.25 -18.23 11.20
CA SER A 3 -3.86 -18.74 9.88
C SER A 3 -2.66 -19.70 10.01
N PRO A 4 -2.42 -20.58 9.05
CA PRO A 4 -1.27 -21.50 9.12
C PRO A 4 0.08 -20.79 9.25
N ASP A 5 0.24 -19.66 8.59
CA ASP A 5 1.45 -18.83 8.65
C ASP A 5 1.63 -18.18 10.03
N GLU A 6 0.56 -17.73 10.68
CA GLU A 6 0.62 -17.23 12.06
C GLU A 6 1.04 -18.32 13.04
N MET A 7 0.57 -19.55 12.84
CA MET A 7 0.95 -20.70 13.67
C MET A 7 2.43 -21.03 13.52
N ILE A 8 2.94 -21.05 12.30
CA ILE A 8 4.37 -21.31 12.02
C ILE A 8 5.23 -20.21 12.67
N THR A 9 4.88 -18.94 12.45
CA THR A 9 5.59 -17.80 13.03
C THR A 9 5.63 -17.90 14.56
N ARG A 10 4.50 -18.20 15.17
CA ARG A 10 4.41 -18.39 16.63
C ARG A 10 5.32 -19.52 17.11
N ASP A 11 5.31 -20.65 16.41
CA ASP A 11 6.09 -21.82 16.81
C ASP A 11 7.60 -21.59 16.63
N VAL A 12 8.01 -20.82 15.60
CA VAL A 12 9.39 -20.35 15.43
C VAL A 12 9.77 -19.42 16.60
N VAL A 13 8.96 -18.42 16.88
CA VAL A 13 9.21 -17.44 17.95
C VAL A 13 9.26 -18.13 19.33
N MET A 14 8.46 -19.17 19.55
CA MET A 14 8.49 -19.95 20.78
C MET A 14 9.64 -20.97 20.83
N GLY A 15 10.42 -21.12 19.75
CA GLY A 15 11.52 -22.08 19.67
C GLY A 15 11.09 -23.53 19.64
N LYS A 16 9.88 -23.80 19.15
CA LYS A 16 9.36 -25.18 19.06
C LYS A 16 9.83 -25.93 17.81
N ILE A 17 10.34 -25.20 16.82
CA ILE A 17 10.87 -25.79 15.59
C ILE A 17 12.35 -26.07 15.79
N ALA A 18 12.69 -27.31 16.01
CA ALA A 18 14.04 -27.75 16.39
C ALA A 18 15.12 -27.47 15.33
N GLU A 19 14.71 -27.41 14.06
CA GLU A 19 15.64 -27.17 12.95
C GLU A 19 16.13 -25.73 12.83
N GLU A 20 15.37 -24.75 13.39
CA GLU A 20 15.68 -23.33 13.28
C GLU A 20 16.57 -22.80 14.42
N GLY A 21 16.77 -23.61 15.45
CA GLY A 21 17.54 -23.18 16.63
C GLY A 21 16.82 -22.11 17.46
N GLN A 22 17.45 -21.62 18.47
CA GLN A 22 16.94 -20.54 19.32
C GLN A 22 17.40 -19.19 18.73
N GLN A 23 16.47 -18.35 18.36
CA GLN A 23 16.79 -17.03 17.81
C GLN A 23 17.43 -16.13 18.87
N ASP A 24 18.45 -15.39 18.49
CA ASP A 24 19.18 -14.48 19.38
C ASP A 24 18.34 -13.27 19.76
N ALA A 25 17.55 -12.75 18.83
CA ALA A 25 16.67 -11.60 19.05
C ALA A 25 15.49 -11.58 18.07
N LEU A 26 14.45 -10.90 18.46
CA LEU A 26 13.25 -10.67 17.62
C LEU A 26 13.31 -9.28 16.98
N LEU A 27 13.21 -9.22 15.67
CA LEU A 27 13.04 -7.96 14.94
C LEU A 27 11.56 -7.80 14.57
N CYS A 28 10.87 -6.90 15.28
CA CYS A 28 9.45 -6.67 15.06
C CYS A 28 9.24 -5.43 14.17
N ILE A 29 8.78 -5.64 12.93
CA ILE A 29 8.51 -4.56 11.99
C ILE A 29 7.04 -4.16 12.13
N VAL A 30 6.81 -2.89 12.43
CA VAL A 30 5.51 -2.31 12.74
C VAL A 30 5.20 -1.19 11.74
N ASP A 31 4.01 -1.20 11.20
CA ASP A 31 3.50 -0.10 10.37
C ASP A 31 3.08 1.07 11.29
N ALA A 32 3.77 2.19 11.16
CA ALA A 32 3.51 3.39 11.96
C ALA A 32 2.13 4.00 11.69
N THR A 33 1.55 3.78 10.49
CA THR A 33 0.22 4.31 10.15
C THR A 33 -0.92 3.54 10.84
N ASN A 34 -0.64 2.32 11.32
CA ASN A 34 -1.63 1.46 11.96
C ASN A 34 -1.13 0.95 13.32
N LEU A 35 -0.50 1.84 14.06
CA LEU A 35 0.20 1.54 15.30
C LEU A 35 -0.71 0.88 16.35
N LYS A 36 -1.96 1.31 16.44
CA LYS A 36 -2.95 0.76 17.38
C LYS A 36 -3.12 -0.76 17.21
N LEU A 37 -3.22 -1.21 15.97
CA LEU A 37 -3.38 -2.64 15.66
C LEU A 37 -2.10 -3.43 16.00
N HIS A 38 -0.96 -2.89 15.61
CA HIS A 38 0.32 -3.59 15.75
C HIS A 38 0.85 -3.62 17.18
N LEU A 39 0.55 -2.61 18.02
CA LEU A 39 0.98 -2.58 19.40
C LEU A 39 0.41 -3.73 20.24
N GLY A 40 -0.76 -4.22 19.91
CA GLY A 40 -1.30 -5.43 20.54
C GLY A 40 -0.36 -6.62 20.38
N LEU A 41 0.07 -6.89 19.16
CA LEU A 41 1.04 -7.94 18.85
C LEU A 41 2.39 -7.68 19.54
N VAL A 42 2.85 -6.43 19.52
CA VAL A 42 4.13 -6.05 20.17
C VAL A 42 4.10 -6.39 21.67
N ILE A 43 3.00 -6.08 22.36
CA ILE A 43 2.85 -6.40 23.79
C ILE A 43 2.87 -7.92 24.01
N GLU A 44 2.22 -8.68 23.13
CA GLU A 44 2.25 -10.15 23.22
C GLU A 44 3.67 -10.71 23.02
N LEU A 45 4.44 -10.13 22.10
CA LEU A 45 5.85 -10.51 21.87
C LEU A 45 6.73 -10.11 23.07
N ILE A 46 6.51 -8.94 23.65
CA ILE A 46 7.19 -8.46 24.87
C ILE A 46 6.95 -9.45 26.02
N ALA A 47 5.74 -9.99 26.14
CA ALA A 47 5.37 -10.95 27.19
C ALA A 47 6.17 -12.26 27.10
N LEU A 48 6.79 -12.57 25.96
CA LEU A 48 7.67 -13.74 25.81
C LEU A 48 9.04 -13.54 26.48
N GLY A 49 9.41 -12.31 26.84
CA GLY A 49 10.66 -11.98 27.53
C GLY A 49 11.92 -12.19 26.69
N ARG A 50 11.81 -12.17 25.38
CA ARG A 50 12.96 -12.33 24.47
C ARG A 50 13.58 -11.00 24.10
N PRO A 51 14.90 -10.97 23.83
CA PRO A 51 15.53 -9.77 23.32
C PRO A 51 14.83 -9.33 22.01
N MET A 52 14.47 -8.05 21.91
CA MET A 52 13.78 -7.57 20.72
C MET A 52 14.16 -6.13 20.37
N LEU A 53 13.95 -5.80 19.09
CA LEU A 53 14.11 -4.47 18.51
C LEU A 53 12.85 -4.20 17.69
N ILE A 54 12.26 -3.03 17.87
CA ILE A 54 11.08 -2.62 17.08
C ILE A 54 11.53 -1.68 15.96
N VAL A 55 11.04 -1.93 14.75
CA VAL A 55 11.25 -1.07 13.60
C VAL A 55 9.92 -0.44 13.22
N LEU A 56 9.80 0.87 13.41
CA LEU A 56 8.63 1.62 12.95
C LEU A 56 8.84 2.02 11.49
N ASN A 57 8.19 1.31 10.61
CA ASN A 57 8.25 1.58 9.17
C ASN A 57 7.09 2.50 8.72
N MET A 58 7.23 3.11 7.55
CA MET A 58 6.26 4.05 6.97
C MET A 58 6.07 5.33 7.80
N MET A 59 7.14 5.81 8.44
CA MET A 59 7.10 7.02 9.25
C MET A 59 6.75 8.28 8.44
N ASP A 60 7.10 8.32 7.16
CA ASP A 60 6.72 9.41 6.24
C ASP A 60 5.21 9.46 6.03
N GLU A 61 4.60 8.29 5.84
CA GLU A 61 3.15 8.18 5.65
C GLU A 61 2.40 8.51 6.95
N ALA A 62 2.89 8.06 8.10
CA ALA A 62 2.32 8.41 9.40
C ALA A 62 2.33 9.93 9.60
N ARG A 63 3.47 10.59 9.32
CA ARG A 63 3.59 12.04 9.39
C ARG A 63 2.65 12.75 8.40
N ARG A 64 2.50 12.21 7.21
CA ARG A 64 1.59 12.74 6.19
C ARG A 64 0.12 12.70 6.64
N ARG A 65 -0.23 11.68 7.44
CA ARG A 65 -1.57 11.53 8.04
C ARG A 65 -1.74 12.34 9.34
N GLY A 66 -0.81 13.25 9.65
CA GLY A 66 -0.87 14.07 10.85
C GLY A 66 -0.51 13.34 12.14
N MET A 67 0.03 12.11 12.06
CA MET A 67 0.44 11.36 13.25
C MET A 67 1.85 11.79 13.68
N GLN A 68 1.97 12.33 14.87
CA GLN A 68 3.26 12.59 15.52
C GLN A 68 3.52 11.52 16.56
N ILE A 69 4.44 10.63 16.27
CA ILE A 69 4.81 9.51 17.13
C ILE A 69 6.10 9.87 17.88
N ASN A 70 6.01 9.92 19.19
CA ASN A 70 7.20 10.10 20.05
C ASN A 70 7.84 8.73 20.27
N THR A 71 8.78 8.37 19.41
CA THR A 71 9.45 7.08 19.42
C THR A 71 10.30 6.86 20.68
N GLN A 72 10.86 7.92 21.23
CA GLN A 72 11.63 7.82 22.48
C GLN A 72 10.71 7.45 23.65
N LYS A 73 9.59 8.16 23.79
CA LYS A 73 8.61 7.89 24.84
C LYS A 73 8.01 6.50 24.72
N LEU A 74 7.75 6.08 23.48
CA LEU A 74 7.23 4.73 23.18
C LEU A 74 8.27 3.66 23.55
N SER A 75 9.54 3.89 23.22
CA SER A 75 10.65 2.99 23.57
C SER A 75 10.80 2.86 25.09
N GLU A 76 10.74 3.98 25.81
CA GLU A 76 10.83 4.00 27.29
C GLU A 76 9.69 3.22 27.94
N ARG A 77 8.47 3.38 27.41
CA ARG A 77 7.27 2.71 27.94
C ARG A 77 7.25 1.21 27.62
N LEU A 78 7.71 0.82 26.44
CA LEU A 78 7.76 -0.59 26.04
C LEU A 78 8.99 -1.33 26.60
N GLY A 79 10.02 -0.58 27.02
CA GLY A 79 11.28 -1.15 27.50
C GLY A 79 12.11 -1.80 26.39
N VAL A 80 11.87 -1.43 25.12
CA VAL A 80 12.57 -1.97 23.96
C VAL A 80 13.01 -0.85 23.03
N PRO A 81 14.21 -0.95 22.43
CA PRO A 81 14.67 0.07 21.50
C PRO A 81 13.79 0.08 20.24
N ILE A 82 13.61 1.28 19.68
CA ILE A 82 12.80 1.52 18.49
C ILE A 82 13.65 2.25 17.46
N VAL A 83 13.58 1.81 16.21
CA VAL A 83 14.25 2.45 15.05
C VAL A 83 13.18 2.87 14.05
N GLU A 84 13.23 4.14 13.63
CA GLU A 84 12.34 4.66 12.59
C GLU A 84 12.92 4.36 11.20
N THR A 85 12.06 3.90 10.29
CA THR A 85 12.45 3.63 8.93
C THR A 85 11.40 4.08 7.91
N VAL A 86 11.88 4.33 6.69
CA VAL A 86 11.05 4.46 5.48
C VAL A 86 11.72 3.56 4.43
N ALA A 87 11.37 2.29 4.42
CA ALA A 87 12.06 1.26 3.64
C ALA A 87 12.11 1.58 2.14
N VAL A 88 11.01 2.10 1.57
CA VAL A 88 10.92 2.49 0.15
C VAL A 88 11.94 3.59 -0.23
N ARG A 89 12.39 4.39 0.74
CA ARG A 89 13.35 5.48 0.52
C ARG A 89 14.73 5.18 1.08
N ASN A 90 14.95 3.97 1.57
CA ASN A 90 16.16 3.55 2.28
C ASN A 90 16.51 4.44 3.48
N SER A 91 15.56 5.22 3.99
CA SER A 91 15.79 6.08 5.15
C SER A 91 15.69 5.27 6.44
N GLY A 92 16.66 5.44 7.34
CA GLY A 92 16.74 4.73 8.61
C GLY A 92 17.36 3.33 8.52
N ILE A 93 17.67 2.82 7.33
CA ILE A 93 18.26 1.49 7.16
C ILE A 93 19.66 1.42 7.79
N GLU A 94 20.48 2.45 7.61
CA GLU A 94 21.81 2.52 8.22
C GLU A 94 21.73 2.51 9.77
N SER A 95 20.74 3.22 10.31
CA SER A 95 20.49 3.24 11.76
C SER A 95 20.05 1.86 12.26
N LEU A 96 19.22 1.16 11.49
CA LEU A 96 18.79 -0.19 11.80
C LEU A 96 19.98 -1.17 11.78
N LEU A 97 20.80 -1.13 10.72
CA LEU A 97 21.98 -1.99 10.60
C LEU A 97 22.96 -1.72 11.75
N SER A 98 23.23 -0.45 12.06
CA SER A 98 24.07 -0.06 13.19
C SER A 98 23.52 -0.56 14.53
N ALA A 99 22.21 -0.52 14.72
CA ALA A 99 21.57 -1.01 15.93
C ALA A 99 21.72 -2.54 16.05
N LEU A 100 21.59 -3.27 14.95
CA LEU A 100 21.77 -4.72 14.91
C LEU A 100 23.24 -5.11 15.16
N GLU A 101 24.19 -4.44 14.52
CA GLU A 101 25.63 -4.67 14.71
C GLU A 101 26.11 -4.40 16.13
N GLN A 102 25.54 -3.37 16.76
CA GLN A 102 25.86 -3.01 18.14
C GLN A 102 25.11 -3.85 19.17
N GLY A 103 24.28 -4.79 18.73
CA GLY A 103 23.47 -5.60 19.62
C GLY A 103 22.45 -4.77 20.42
N LYS A 104 21.96 -3.69 19.83
CA LYS A 104 20.94 -2.82 20.45
C LYS A 104 19.56 -3.46 20.38
N TYR A 105 19.42 -4.58 21.04
CA TYR A 105 18.15 -5.21 21.32
C TYR A 105 18.09 -5.44 22.84
N ALA A 106 16.93 -5.29 23.42
CA ALA A 106 16.76 -5.38 24.86
C ALA A 106 15.76 -6.47 25.23
N VAL A 107 16.07 -7.15 26.31
CA VAL A 107 15.04 -7.97 26.96
C VAL A 107 14.08 -6.99 27.63
N PRO A 108 12.80 -7.02 27.30
CA PRO A 108 11.87 -6.07 27.89
C PRO A 108 11.83 -6.24 29.43
N TYR A 109 12.20 -5.18 30.11
CA TYR A 109 12.07 -5.13 31.54
C TYR A 109 10.77 -4.42 31.90
N THR A 110 9.68 -5.19 32.00
CA THR A 110 8.40 -4.53 32.11
C THR A 110 7.38 -5.30 32.96
N GLU A 111 6.55 -4.49 33.59
CA GLU A 111 5.25 -4.88 34.12
C GLU A 111 4.30 -5.42 33.03
N LEU A 112 4.74 -5.40 31.76
CA LEU A 112 4.01 -5.92 30.61
C LEU A 112 4.17 -7.44 30.44
N THR A 113 5.15 -8.04 31.13
CA THR A 113 5.37 -9.49 31.08
C THR A 113 4.20 -10.22 31.75
N GLY A 114 3.50 -11.03 31.02
CA GLY A 114 2.39 -11.84 31.55
C GLY A 114 0.98 -11.26 31.34
N LEU A 115 0.86 -10.10 30.67
CA LEU A 115 -0.46 -9.54 30.35
C LEU A 115 -1.15 -10.34 29.25
N LYS A 116 -2.40 -10.65 29.46
CA LYS A 116 -3.24 -11.37 28.47
C LYS A 116 -4.61 -10.70 28.32
N GLY A 117 -5.09 -10.66 27.10
CA GLY A 117 -6.47 -10.28 26.79
C GLY A 117 -6.79 -8.80 27.04
N ASP A 118 -7.86 -8.54 27.75
CA ASP A 118 -8.45 -7.21 27.91
C ASP A 118 -7.50 -6.17 28.54
N THR A 119 -6.63 -6.62 29.44
CA THR A 119 -5.62 -5.76 30.07
C THR A 119 -4.54 -5.27 29.10
N ALA A 120 -4.23 -6.06 28.09
CA ALA A 120 -3.31 -5.64 27.02
C ALA A 120 -3.94 -4.53 26.15
N HIS A 121 -5.23 -4.63 25.87
CA HIS A 121 -5.95 -3.65 25.07
C HIS A 121 -6.00 -2.27 25.76
N GLU A 122 -6.32 -2.23 27.04
CA GLU A 122 -6.32 -1.02 27.85
C GLU A 122 -4.92 -0.37 27.89
N LYS A 123 -3.87 -1.19 28.00
CA LYS A 123 -2.49 -0.68 27.97
C LYS A 123 -2.07 -0.12 26.62
N VAL A 124 -2.52 -0.73 25.50
CA VAL A 124 -2.31 -0.19 24.16
C VAL A 124 -2.91 1.21 24.04
N GLU A 125 -4.14 1.40 24.50
CA GLU A 125 -4.80 2.72 24.46
C GLU A 125 -4.05 3.77 25.29
N ASN A 126 -3.61 3.42 26.47
CA ASN A 126 -2.83 4.31 27.33
C ASN A 126 -1.47 4.67 26.69
N LEU A 127 -0.80 3.70 26.08
CA LEU A 127 0.47 3.92 25.36
C LEU A 127 0.29 4.85 24.17
N LEU A 128 -0.78 4.64 23.40
CA LEU A 128 -1.08 5.48 22.24
C LEU A 128 -1.40 6.92 22.66
N HIS A 129 -2.24 7.07 23.68
CA HIS A 129 -2.59 8.39 24.20
C HIS A 129 -1.36 9.16 24.67
N ASP A 130 -0.40 8.48 25.28
CA ASP A 130 0.83 9.08 25.77
C ASP A 130 1.87 9.36 24.69
N ALA A 131 2.00 8.48 23.69
CA ALA A 131 3.11 8.52 22.72
C ALA A 131 2.73 9.01 21.34
N VAL A 132 1.43 9.04 20.99
CA VAL A 132 0.97 9.44 19.67
C VAL A 132 0.06 10.66 19.79
N GLN A 133 0.45 11.73 19.12
CA GLN A 133 -0.38 12.92 18.99
C GLN A 133 -0.90 12.98 17.56
N TYR A 134 -2.19 13.07 17.40
CA TYR A 134 -2.82 13.35 16.12
C TYR A 134 -2.91 14.85 15.97
N VAL A 135 -2.05 15.42 15.14
CA VAL A 135 -2.24 16.78 14.66
C VAL A 135 -3.34 16.70 13.61
N ASP A 136 -4.39 17.42 13.87
CA ASP A 136 -5.67 17.37 13.14
C ASP A 136 -5.52 17.96 11.72
N GLU A 137 -4.59 17.43 10.94
CA GLU A 137 -4.51 17.59 9.50
C GLU A 137 -5.31 16.45 8.83
N GLU A 138 -6.59 16.35 9.21
CA GLU A 138 -7.54 15.55 8.45
C GLU A 138 -7.40 15.94 6.98
N ASP A 139 -7.18 14.98 6.13
CA ASP A 139 -7.21 15.19 4.68
C ASP A 139 -8.68 15.40 4.29
N LYS A 140 -9.17 16.62 4.57
CA LYS A 140 -10.56 17.05 4.42
C LYS A 140 -11.14 16.76 3.04
N ARG A 141 -10.29 16.58 2.05
CA ARG A 141 -10.70 16.23 0.68
C ARG A 141 -11.13 14.78 0.57
N THR A 142 -10.37 13.88 1.18
CA THR A 142 -10.71 12.44 1.19
C THR A 142 -11.98 12.19 2.00
N ASP A 143 -12.07 12.80 3.19
CA ASP A 143 -13.26 12.70 4.05
C ASP A 143 -14.52 13.24 3.37
N PHE A 144 -14.39 14.33 2.62
CA PHE A 144 -15.52 14.89 1.88
C PHE A 144 -15.99 13.95 0.77
N LEU A 145 -15.06 13.37 0.04
CA LEU A 145 -15.38 12.40 -1.02
C LEU A 145 -16.00 11.13 -0.43
N ASP A 146 -15.42 10.61 0.62
CA ASP A 146 -15.93 9.43 1.32
C ASP A 146 -17.35 9.66 1.85
N LYS A 147 -17.61 10.84 2.42
CA LYS A 147 -18.94 11.21 2.92
C LYS A 147 -19.99 11.26 1.82
N ILE A 148 -19.61 11.64 0.59
CA ILE A 148 -20.50 11.64 -0.57
C ILE A 148 -20.70 10.22 -1.10
N PHE A 149 -19.61 9.50 -1.35
CA PHE A 149 -19.67 8.19 -2.02
C PHE A 149 -20.19 7.07 -1.12
N LEU A 150 -19.92 7.14 0.19
CA LEU A 150 -20.42 6.15 1.15
C LEU A 150 -21.82 6.46 1.68
N HIS A 151 -22.39 7.63 1.37
CA HIS A 151 -23.75 7.94 1.76
C HIS A 151 -24.75 7.07 0.98
N PRO A 152 -25.71 6.40 1.63
CA PRO A 152 -26.57 5.42 0.94
C PRO A 152 -27.41 6.01 -0.20
N VAL A 153 -27.80 7.28 -0.10
CA VAL A 153 -28.57 7.96 -1.16
C VAL A 153 -27.64 8.66 -2.14
N LEU A 154 -26.66 9.44 -1.64
CA LEU A 154 -25.75 10.21 -2.49
C LEU A 154 -24.81 9.28 -3.30
N GLY A 155 -24.41 8.16 -2.74
CA GLY A 155 -23.63 7.14 -3.44
C GLY A 155 -24.39 6.58 -4.64
N LEU A 156 -25.68 6.26 -4.46
CA LEU A 156 -26.54 5.79 -5.55
C LEU A 156 -26.71 6.86 -6.64
N VAL A 157 -26.93 8.12 -6.24
CA VAL A 157 -27.04 9.25 -7.17
C VAL A 157 -25.72 9.45 -7.93
N SER A 158 -24.58 9.39 -7.23
CA SER A 158 -23.26 9.54 -7.85
C SER A 158 -22.99 8.42 -8.87
N LEU A 159 -23.41 7.19 -8.55
CA LEU A 159 -23.31 6.05 -9.47
C LEU A 159 -24.16 6.30 -10.72
N ALA A 160 -25.41 6.77 -10.55
CA ALA A 160 -26.31 7.08 -11.68
C ALA A 160 -25.73 8.19 -12.57
N VAL A 161 -25.17 9.25 -11.96
CA VAL A 161 -24.51 10.35 -12.68
C VAL A 161 -23.28 9.83 -13.44
N MET A 162 -22.48 9.00 -12.80
CA MET A 162 -21.28 8.40 -13.45
C MET A 162 -21.67 7.53 -14.64
N MET A 163 -22.69 6.68 -14.46
CA MET A 163 -23.23 5.86 -15.56
C MET A 163 -23.75 6.73 -16.71
N PHE A 164 -24.47 7.81 -16.38
CA PHE A 164 -24.96 8.75 -17.39
C PHE A 164 -23.80 9.39 -18.18
N ILE A 165 -22.75 9.84 -17.48
CA ILE A 165 -21.57 10.43 -18.13
C ILE A 165 -20.89 9.41 -19.05
N VAL A 166 -20.74 8.16 -18.59
CA VAL A 166 -20.12 7.09 -19.41
C VAL A 166 -20.99 6.82 -20.67
N PHE A 167 -22.31 6.70 -20.50
CA PHE A 167 -23.21 6.54 -21.63
C PHE A 167 -23.12 7.71 -22.61
N GLN A 168 -23.18 8.92 -22.06
CA GLN A 168 -23.09 10.13 -22.89
C GLN A 168 -21.74 10.19 -23.64
N ALA A 169 -20.65 9.86 -22.98
CA ALA A 169 -19.32 9.84 -23.61
C ALA A 169 -19.25 8.81 -24.74
N VAL A 170 -19.73 7.60 -24.50
CA VAL A 170 -19.72 6.53 -25.50
C VAL A 170 -20.57 6.91 -26.71
N PHE A 171 -21.81 7.35 -26.50
CA PHE A 171 -22.72 7.66 -27.63
C PHE A 171 -22.38 8.97 -28.32
N SER A 172 -21.92 9.99 -27.56
CA SER A 172 -21.60 11.29 -28.16
C SER A 172 -20.26 11.29 -28.89
N TRP A 173 -19.30 10.50 -28.44
CA TRP A 173 -17.97 10.45 -29.04
C TRP A 173 -17.85 9.36 -30.12
N ALA A 174 -18.69 8.33 -30.09
CA ALA A 174 -18.70 7.28 -31.12
C ALA A 174 -19.05 7.84 -32.50
N ALA A 175 -20.03 8.75 -32.58
CA ALA A 175 -20.46 9.34 -33.83
C ALA A 175 -19.32 10.07 -34.59
N PRO A 176 -18.60 11.05 -33.98
CA PRO A 176 -17.52 11.73 -34.68
C PRO A 176 -16.35 10.81 -35.02
N PHE A 177 -16.12 9.77 -34.21
CA PHE A 177 -15.11 8.75 -34.53
C PHE A 177 -15.49 7.93 -35.75
N MET A 178 -16.74 7.50 -35.86
CA MET A 178 -17.25 6.76 -36.98
C MET A 178 -17.23 7.62 -38.26
N ASP A 179 -17.71 8.85 -38.19
CA ASP A 179 -17.70 9.82 -39.30
C ASP A 179 -16.25 10.11 -39.75
N GLY A 180 -15.33 10.22 -38.84
CA GLY A 180 -13.91 10.40 -39.14
C GLY A 180 -13.31 9.20 -39.87
N ILE A 181 -13.65 8.00 -39.44
CA ILE A 181 -13.21 6.75 -40.10
C ILE A 181 -13.82 6.66 -41.50
N GLU A 182 -15.14 6.89 -41.67
CA GLU A 182 -15.80 6.89 -42.96
C GLU A 182 -15.19 7.92 -43.91
N THR A 183 -14.96 9.12 -43.45
CA THR A 183 -14.33 10.19 -44.23
C THR A 183 -12.92 9.80 -44.69
N PHE A 184 -12.14 9.24 -43.79
CA PHE A 184 -10.77 8.79 -44.07
C PHE A 184 -10.76 7.68 -45.13
N PHE A 185 -11.60 6.67 -44.98
CA PHE A 185 -11.69 5.57 -45.95
C PHE A 185 -12.34 6.02 -47.25
N GLY A 186 -13.29 6.94 -47.25
CA GLY A 186 -13.85 7.60 -48.43
C GLY A 186 -12.76 8.32 -49.22
N TRP A 187 -11.99 9.14 -48.58
CA TRP A 187 -10.85 9.81 -49.20
C TRP A 187 -9.82 8.82 -49.81
N UNK A 188 -9.67 7.87 -49.09
CA UNK A 188 -8.93 6.94 -49.49
C UNK A 188 -9.37 6.34 -50.64
N ALA A 189 -10.46 5.92 -50.80
CA ALA A 189 -11.04 5.28 -51.95
C ALA A 189 -11.05 6.21 -53.18
N ASP A 190 -11.45 7.45 -53.00
CA ASP A 190 -11.43 8.46 -54.05
C ASP A 190 -10.00 8.71 -54.56
N PHE A 191 -9.04 8.73 -53.69
CA PHE A 191 -7.62 8.90 -54.06
C PHE A 191 -7.15 7.71 -54.92
N ASN A 192 -7.51 6.50 -54.58
CA ASN A 192 -7.23 5.29 -55.35
C ASN A 192 -7.93 5.32 -56.73
N PHE A 193 -9.16 5.83 -56.77
CA PHE A 193 -9.91 5.97 -58.03
C PHE A 193 -9.25 6.98 -58.96
N VAL A 194 -8.80 8.12 -58.40
CA VAL A 194 -8.09 9.17 -59.15
C VAL A 194 -6.76 8.63 -59.71
N LEU A 195 -5.99 7.90 -58.90
CA LEU A 195 -4.75 7.27 -59.33
C LEU A 195 -4.97 6.24 -60.45
N LEU A 196 -6.06 5.48 -60.34
CA LEU A 196 -6.45 4.52 -61.39
C LEU A 196 -6.85 5.23 -62.68
N TYR A 197 -7.58 6.35 -62.59
CA TYR A 197 -8.04 7.15 -63.73
C TYR A 197 -6.89 7.87 -64.46
N LEU A 198 -5.89 8.33 -63.68
CA LEU A 198 -4.69 8.96 -64.22
C LEU A 198 -3.67 7.97 -64.80
N GLY A 199 -3.96 6.67 -64.75
CA GLY A 199 -3.10 5.63 -65.30
C GLY A 199 -1.84 5.30 -64.54
N ILE A 200 -1.64 5.97 -63.39
CA ILE A 200 -0.45 5.79 -62.53
C ILE A 200 -0.61 4.51 -61.70
N GLY A 201 -1.86 4.11 -61.41
CA GLY A 201 -2.16 2.91 -60.61
C GLY A 201 -1.91 1.58 -61.32
N ARG A 202 -1.78 1.56 -62.65
CA ARG A 202 -1.56 0.31 -63.39
C ARG A 202 -0.15 -0.26 -63.25
N VAL A 203 0.82 0.58 -62.90
CA VAL A 203 2.22 0.13 -62.76
C VAL A 203 2.47 -0.57 -61.41
N GLY A 204 1.76 -0.12 -60.33
CA GLY A 204 1.92 -0.66 -58.99
C GLY A 204 1.31 -2.05 -58.80
N LEU A 205 0.15 -2.33 -59.40
CA LEU A 205 -0.54 -3.61 -59.25
C LEU A 205 0.18 -4.76 -59.96
N PHE A 206 0.79 -4.47 -61.12
CA PHE A 206 1.56 -5.48 -61.88
C PHE A 206 2.85 -5.87 -61.19
N THR A 207 3.45 -4.98 -60.41
CA THR A 207 4.70 -5.25 -59.67
C THR A 207 4.41 -6.04 -58.37
N ALA A 208 3.29 -5.76 -57.71
CA ALA A 208 2.91 -6.46 -56.49
C ALA A 208 2.52 -7.93 -56.77
N CYS A 209 1.82 -8.19 -57.85
CA CYS A 209 1.46 -9.58 -58.26
C CYS A 209 2.67 -10.43 -58.62
N ARG A 210 3.76 -9.82 -59.08
CA ARG A 210 5.00 -10.57 -59.45
C ARG A 210 5.88 -10.94 -58.29
N VAL A 211 5.75 -10.23 -57.16
CA VAL A 211 6.51 -10.52 -55.93
C VAL A 211 5.85 -11.63 -55.14
N PHE A 212 4.52 -11.79 -55.25
CA PHE A 212 3.77 -12.80 -54.46
C PHE A 212 3.69 -14.18 -55.17
N ALA A 213 4.22 -14.32 -56.40
CA ALA A 213 4.19 -15.57 -57.19
C ALA A 213 5.57 -16.25 -57.29
N ARG A 214 6.48 -15.99 -56.36
CA ARG A 214 7.76 -16.71 -56.27
C ARG A 214 7.94 -17.38 -54.90
#